data_e4715423508a2ae74440c89d54425522
#
_entry.id   e4715423508a2ae74440c89d54425522
#
_cell.length_a   1.000
_cell.length_b   1.000
_cell.length_c   1.000
_cell.angle_alpha   90.00
_cell.angle_beta   90.00
_cell.angle_gamma   90.00
#
_symmetry.space_group_name_H-M   'P 1'
#
loop_
_entity.id
_entity.type
_entity.pdbx_description
1 polymer ?
#
loop_
_entity_poly.entity_id
_entity_poly.type
_entity_poly.pdbx_seq_one_letter_code
_entity_poly.pdbx_strand_id
1 'polypeptide(L)'
;MKRLKLGVKIFVIVFSFAWLYTKFFWPSTFTDAPEILANLYAKELCTCHFVVGQSLERCYENHAIITRPSSLELDEVAKTVRVRVFWATASARVVSDRFGCLRIASVP
;
A
#
# COMPACT_ATOMS: atom_id res chain seq x y z
N MET A 1 -31.24 37.73 15.31
CA MET A 1 -29.91 37.97 14.71
C MET A 1 -28.76 37.44 15.58
N LYS A 2 -28.91 37.40 16.89
CA LYS A 2 -27.90 36.77 17.77
C LYS A 2 -27.70 35.27 17.47
N ARG A 3 -28.77 34.57 17.10
CA ARG A 3 -28.71 33.15 16.75
C ARG A 3 -27.91 32.88 15.45
N LEU A 4 -28.03 33.78 14.48
CA LEU A 4 -27.31 33.67 13.22
C LEU A 4 -25.80 33.83 13.43
N LYS A 5 -25.42 34.84 14.23
CA LYS A 5 -23.99 35.07 14.56
C LYS A 5 -23.38 33.88 15.31
N LEU A 6 -24.13 33.30 16.25
CA LEU A 6 -23.69 32.11 16.98
C LEU A 6 -23.52 30.93 16.04
N GLY A 7 -24.46 30.69 15.13
CA GLY A 7 -24.38 29.62 14.14
C GLY A 7 -23.16 29.76 13.23
N VAL A 8 -22.89 30.98 12.77
CA VAL A 8 -21.71 31.26 11.94
C VAL A 8 -20.42 30.99 12.70
N LYS A 9 -20.33 31.41 13.95
CA LYS A 9 -19.16 31.14 14.78
C LYS A 9 -18.90 29.66 14.97
N ILE A 10 -19.94 28.89 15.28
CA ILE A 10 -19.84 27.44 15.44
C ILE A 10 -19.41 26.80 14.12
N PHE A 11 -19.97 27.22 13.00
CA PHE A 11 -19.62 26.71 11.68
C PHE A 11 -18.14 26.95 11.35
N VAL A 12 -17.65 28.17 11.61
CA VAL A 12 -16.24 28.51 11.38
C VAL A 12 -15.31 27.64 12.23
N ILE A 13 -15.65 27.45 13.50
CA ILE A 13 -14.83 26.62 14.41
C ILE A 13 -14.81 25.18 13.92
N VAL A 14 -15.96 24.58 13.62
CA VAL A 14 -16.05 23.20 13.14
C VAL A 14 -15.30 23.03 11.82
N PHE A 15 -15.43 23.97 10.90
CA PHE A 15 -14.75 23.95 9.62
C PHE A 15 -13.22 24.05 9.79
N SER A 16 -12.77 24.89 10.73
CA SER A 16 -11.34 25.03 11.03
C SER A 16 -10.77 23.74 11.61
N PHE A 17 -11.47 23.09 12.52
CA PHE A 17 -11.04 21.81 13.08
C PHE A 17 -11.02 20.72 12.01
N ALA A 18 -12.01 20.65 11.16
CA ALA A 18 -12.06 19.70 10.06
C ALA A 18 -10.89 19.92 9.08
N TRP A 19 -10.57 21.17 8.79
CA TRP A 19 -9.44 21.52 7.93
C TRP A 19 -8.11 21.07 8.54
N LEU A 20 -7.89 21.37 9.83
CA LEU A 20 -6.68 20.94 10.54
C LEU A 20 -6.58 19.42 10.60
N TYR A 21 -7.69 18.76 10.87
CA TYR A 21 -7.73 17.30 10.90
C TYR A 21 -7.34 16.71 9.56
N THR A 22 -7.88 17.21 8.44
CA THR A 22 -7.56 16.72 7.11
C THR A 22 -6.10 16.99 6.74
N LYS A 23 -5.53 18.13 7.15
CA LYS A 23 -4.12 18.43 6.87
C LYS A 23 -3.16 17.55 7.67
N PHE A 24 -3.47 17.25 8.91
CA PHE A 24 -2.58 16.46 9.75
C PHE A 24 -2.69 14.95 9.50
N PHE A 25 -3.89 14.45 9.23
CA PHE A 25 -4.11 13.00 9.16
C PHE A 25 -4.35 12.47 7.75
N TRP A 26 -4.98 13.23 6.89
CA TRP A 26 -5.45 12.74 5.60
C TRP A 26 -4.35 12.59 4.54
N PRO A 27 -3.47 13.56 4.28
CA PRO A 27 -2.58 13.48 3.11
C PRO A 27 -1.52 12.38 3.20
N SER A 28 -0.99 12.13 4.39
CA SER A 28 0.08 11.14 4.55
C SER A 28 -0.44 9.71 4.52
N THR A 29 -1.63 9.46 5.10
CA THR A 29 -2.18 8.12 5.19
C THR A 29 -2.82 7.65 3.90
N PHE A 30 -3.50 8.54 3.19
CA PHE A 30 -4.26 8.18 1.99
C PHE A 30 -3.41 8.08 0.73
N THR A 31 -2.39 8.95 0.60
CA THR A 31 -1.50 8.92 -0.56
C THR A 31 -0.46 7.81 -0.47
N ASP A 32 -0.03 7.47 0.74
CA ASP A 32 1.01 6.46 0.94
C ASP A 32 0.46 5.04 1.09
N ALA A 33 -0.82 4.89 1.41
CA ALA A 33 -1.42 3.58 1.64
C ALA A 33 -1.27 2.61 0.46
N PRO A 34 -1.54 2.99 -0.81
CA PRO A 34 -1.31 2.08 -1.93
C PRO A 34 0.14 1.70 -2.12
N GLU A 35 1.07 2.61 -1.87
CA GLU A 35 2.50 2.34 -1.95
C GLU A 35 2.93 1.35 -0.88
N ILE A 36 2.47 1.51 0.35
CA ILE A 36 2.75 0.59 1.45
C ILE A 36 2.20 -0.79 1.12
N LEU A 37 0.96 -0.88 0.64
CA LEU A 37 0.35 -2.15 0.27
C LEU A 37 1.07 -2.81 -0.89
N ALA A 38 1.47 -2.06 -1.90
CA ALA A 38 2.20 -2.59 -3.04
C ALA A 38 3.55 -3.17 -2.61
N ASN A 39 4.28 -2.47 -1.75
CA ASN A 39 5.56 -2.95 -1.21
C ASN A 39 5.37 -4.22 -0.38
N LEU A 40 4.36 -4.25 0.47
CA LEU A 40 4.04 -5.41 1.29
C LEU A 40 3.68 -6.62 0.42
N TYR A 41 2.81 -6.46 -0.55
CA TYR A 41 2.39 -7.54 -1.43
C TYR A 41 3.55 -8.05 -2.29
N ALA A 42 4.38 -7.17 -2.82
CA ALA A 42 5.52 -7.57 -3.62
C ALA A 42 6.49 -8.42 -2.81
N LYS A 43 6.81 -8.00 -1.60
CA LYS A 43 7.71 -8.73 -0.71
C LYS A 43 7.13 -10.08 -0.29
N GLU A 44 5.88 -10.09 0.15
CA GLU A 44 5.21 -11.30 0.62
C GLU A 44 5.02 -12.32 -0.50
N LEU A 45 4.55 -11.91 -1.65
CA LEU A 45 4.33 -12.79 -2.78
C LEU A 45 5.64 -13.32 -3.35
N CYS A 46 6.67 -12.50 -3.42
CA CYS A 46 7.99 -12.92 -3.86
C CYS A 46 8.56 -14.00 -2.93
N THR A 47 8.52 -13.77 -1.63
CA THR A 47 9.02 -14.74 -0.65
C THR A 47 8.21 -16.03 -0.68
N CYS A 48 6.88 -15.93 -0.71
CA CYS A 48 6.01 -17.10 -0.72
C CYS A 48 6.18 -17.93 -2.00
N HIS A 49 6.30 -17.30 -3.14
CA HIS A 49 6.38 -18.00 -4.42
C HIS A 49 7.79 -18.52 -4.72
N PHE A 50 8.81 -17.71 -4.59
CA PHE A 50 10.17 -18.05 -5.00
C PHE A 50 10.98 -18.75 -3.90
N VAL A 51 10.81 -18.37 -2.64
CA VAL A 51 11.58 -18.94 -1.53
C VAL A 51 10.88 -20.16 -0.96
N VAL A 52 9.60 -20.04 -0.64
CA VAL A 52 8.82 -21.15 -0.06
C VAL A 52 8.38 -22.15 -1.14
N GLY A 53 8.18 -21.69 -2.37
CA GLY A 53 7.81 -22.54 -3.50
C GLY A 53 6.33 -22.84 -3.60
N GLN A 54 5.47 -22.01 -3.01
CA GLN A 54 4.02 -22.16 -3.10
C GLN A 54 3.46 -21.47 -4.34
N SER A 55 2.29 -21.93 -4.80
CA SER A 55 1.59 -21.26 -5.88
C SER A 55 1.07 -19.91 -5.44
N LEU A 56 0.86 -19.00 -6.39
CA LEU A 56 0.33 -17.65 -6.09
C LEU A 56 -1.02 -17.70 -5.38
N GLU A 57 -1.90 -18.62 -5.79
CA GLU A 57 -3.20 -18.75 -5.15
C GLU A 57 -3.09 -19.14 -3.68
N ARG A 58 -2.19 -20.05 -3.36
CA ARG A 58 -1.91 -20.41 -1.96
C ARG A 58 -1.29 -19.26 -1.19
N CYS A 59 -0.44 -18.49 -1.84
CA CYS A 59 0.13 -17.30 -1.21
C CYS A 59 -0.96 -16.29 -0.83
N TYR A 60 -1.93 -16.08 -1.69
CA TYR A 60 -3.06 -15.22 -1.38
C TYR A 60 -3.89 -15.72 -0.21
N GLU A 61 -4.11 -17.03 -0.12
CA GLU A 61 -4.89 -17.62 0.96
C GLU A 61 -4.14 -17.59 2.30
N ASN A 62 -2.85 -17.95 2.29
CA ASN A 62 -2.07 -18.10 3.52
C ASN A 62 -1.72 -16.76 4.17
N HIS A 63 -1.55 -15.71 3.40
CA HIS A 63 -1.13 -14.41 3.92
C HIS A 63 -2.30 -13.47 4.17
N ALA A 64 -3.52 -13.95 4.13
CA ALA A 64 -4.73 -13.17 4.42
C ALA A 64 -4.76 -11.84 3.66
N ILE A 65 -4.39 -11.88 2.40
CA ILE A 65 -4.42 -10.70 1.55
C ILE A 65 -5.88 -10.31 1.31
N ILE A 66 -6.28 -9.19 1.86
CA ILE A 66 -7.68 -8.75 1.85
C ILE A 66 -8.13 -8.42 0.42
N THR A 67 -7.25 -7.80 -0.36
CA THR A 67 -7.53 -7.43 -1.74
C THR A 67 -6.40 -7.88 -2.64
N ARG A 68 -6.76 -8.43 -3.80
CA ARG A 68 -5.75 -8.79 -4.79
C ARG A 68 -5.19 -7.53 -5.44
N PRO A 69 -3.90 -7.51 -5.80
CA PRO A 69 -3.32 -6.38 -6.50
C PRO A 69 -3.98 -6.19 -7.88
N SER A 70 -3.97 -4.95 -8.37
CA SER A 70 -4.56 -4.64 -9.67
C SER A 70 -3.84 -5.35 -10.82
N SER A 71 -2.53 -5.52 -10.72
CA SER A 71 -1.75 -6.33 -11.65
C SER A 71 -0.59 -6.98 -10.94
N LEU A 72 -0.17 -8.12 -11.44
CA LEU A 72 0.95 -8.89 -10.90
C LEU A 72 1.76 -9.43 -12.07
N GLU A 73 3.04 -9.12 -12.09
CA GLU A 73 3.97 -9.66 -13.07
C GLU A 73 5.04 -10.48 -12.35
N LEU A 74 5.27 -11.68 -12.84
CA LEU A 74 6.30 -12.58 -12.33
C LEU A 74 7.37 -12.77 -13.40
N ASP A 75 8.62 -12.58 -13.01
CA ASP A 75 9.76 -12.94 -13.83
C ASP A 75 10.49 -14.09 -13.15
N GLU A 76 10.31 -15.30 -13.66
CA GLU A 76 10.91 -16.49 -13.08
C GLU A 76 12.41 -16.57 -13.30
N VAL A 77 12.90 -15.98 -14.37
CA VAL A 77 14.34 -15.99 -14.67
C VAL A 77 15.08 -15.06 -13.74
N ALA A 78 14.60 -13.85 -13.57
CA ALA A 78 15.19 -12.87 -12.65
C ALA A 78 14.71 -13.04 -11.21
N LYS A 79 13.74 -13.92 -10.96
CA LYS A 79 13.08 -14.13 -9.66
C LYS A 79 12.59 -12.81 -9.07
N THR A 80 11.87 -12.07 -9.87
CA THR A 80 11.34 -10.75 -9.54
C THR A 80 9.83 -10.76 -9.61
N VAL A 81 9.20 -10.07 -8.66
CA VAL A 81 7.74 -9.86 -8.63
C VAL A 81 7.48 -8.37 -8.72
N ARG A 82 6.63 -7.98 -9.66
CA ARG A 82 6.14 -6.61 -9.76
C ARG A 82 4.66 -6.58 -9.46
N VAL A 83 4.28 -5.77 -8.51
CA VAL A 83 2.90 -5.65 -8.04
C VAL A 83 2.43 -4.21 -8.24
N ARG A 84 1.22 -4.05 -8.74
CA ARG A 84 0.58 -2.75 -8.88
C ARG A 84 -0.70 -2.75 -8.04
N VAL A 85 -0.80 -1.76 -7.14
CA VAL A 85 -1.99 -1.52 -6.32
C VAL A 85 -2.45 -0.10 -6.60
N PHE A 86 -3.62 0.06 -7.20
CA PHE A 86 -4.16 1.34 -7.64
C PHE A 86 -3.16 2.05 -8.55
N TRP A 87 -2.54 3.13 -8.09
CA TRP A 87 -1.53 3.90 -8.85
C TRP A 87 -0.10 3.60 -8.42
N ALA A 88 0.09 2.81 -7.36
CA ALA A 88 1.41 2.49 -6.85
C ALA A 88 1.93 1.18 -7.43
N THR A 89 3.19 1.15 -7.78
CA THR A 89 3.88 -0.04 -8.28
C THR A 89 5.08 -0.33 -7.38
N ALA A 90 5.26 -1.59 -7.04
CA ALA A 90 6.39 -2.04 -6.26
C ALA A 90 6.96 -3.32 -6.86
N SER A 91 8.28 -3.50 -6.72
CA SER A 91 8.98 -4.68 -7.20
C SER A 91 9.83 -5.25 -6.07
N ALA A 92 9.92 -6.57 -6.01
CA ALA A 92 10.80 -7.27 -5.09
C ALA A 92 11.54 -8.37 -5.82
N ARG A 93 12.76 -8.65 -5.40
CA ARG A 93 13.62 -9.66 -5.99
C ARG A 93 14.21 -10.55 -4.91
N VAL A 94 14.40 -11.82 -5.22
CA VAL A 94 15.10 -12.73 -4.34
C VAL A 94 16.58 -12.33 -4.25
N VAL A 95 17.05 -12.09 -3.04
CA VAL A 95 18.44 -11.73 -2.78
C VAL A 95 19.22 -12.95 -2.35
N SER A 96 18.66 -13.74 -1.43
CA SER A 96 19.23 -15.01 -0.98
C SER A 96 18.15 -15.84 -0.32
N ASP A 97 18.39 -17.14 -0.22
CA ASP A 97 17.47 -18.05 0.48
C ASP A 97 17.31 -17.70 1.97
N ARG A 98 18.33 -17.07 2.54
CA ARG A 98 18.34 -16.68 3.94
C ARG A 98 17.54 -15.41 4.22
N PHE A 99 17.66 -14.41 3.34
CA PHE A 99 17.03 -13.10 3.53
C PHE A 99 15.70 -12.97 2.77
N GLY A 100 15.42 -13.89 1.85
CA GLY A 100 14.21 -13.86 1.05
C GLY A 100 14.24 -12.77 -0.01
N CYS A 101 13.11 -12.09 -0.18
CA CYS A 101 12.96 -11.04 -1.17
C CYS A 101 13.15 -9.68 -0.53
N LEU A 102 13.88 -8.81 -1.23
CA LEU A 102 14.01 -7.41 -0.87
C LEU A 102 13.37 -6.54 -1.93
N ARG A 103 12.85 -5.40 -1.49
CA ARG A 103 12.28 -4.40 -2.37
C ARG A 103 13.37 -3.85 -3.30
N ILE A 104 13.06 -3.81 -4.58
CA ILE A 104 13.88 -3.11 -5.56
C ILE A 104 13.39 -1.66 -5.59
N ALA A 105 14.32 -0.71 -5.49
CA ALA A 105 13.96 0.69 -5.66
C ALA A 105 13.31 0.86 -7.03
N SER A 106 12.04 1.29 -7.04
CA SER A 106 11.33 1.52 -8.28
C SER A 106 11.98 2.69 -9.00
N VAL A 107 12.53 2.41 -10.16
CA VAL A 107 12.94 3.47 -11.07
C VAL A 107 11.66 4.02 -11.68
N PRO A 108 11.40 5.31 -11.53
CA PRO A 108 10.20 5.91 -12.12
C PRO A 108 10.21 5.85 -13.64
#